data_5af0f275dc78f48948304d8325ba823f
#
_entry.id   5af0f275dc78f48948304d8325ba823f
#
_cell.length_a   1.000
_cell.length_b   1.000
_cell.length_c   1.000
_cell.angle_alpha   90.00
_cell.angle_beta   90.00
_cell.angle_gamma   90.00
#
_symmetry.space_group_name_H-M   'P 1'
#
loop_
_entity.id
_entity.type
_entity.pdbx_description
1 polymer ?
#
loop_
_entity_poly.entity_id
_entity_poly.type
_entity_poly.pdbx_seq_one_letter_code
_entity_poly.pdbx_strand_id
1 'polypeptide(L)'
;MGGAVAVKAGFPIADPIIGLGIAAMIVVIVWRSAAMVFTRALDGVEPGIVSEMRHAAQHVPGIVEVRGLRARWIGHRLEAEAEIAVDAALSLSEALAVASRFKQVAIEHLPAAARLCVAITEKGAP
;
A
#
# COMPACT_ATOMS: atom_id res chain seq x y z
N MET A 1 1.53 33.63 -26.02
CA MET A 1 1.45 34.29 -27.31
C MET A 1 0.17 33.96 -28.10
N GLY A 2 -0.43 32.78 -27.94
CA GLY A 2 -1.68 32.41 -28.63
C GLY A 2 -2.93 33.19 -28.23
N GLY A 3 -3.06 33.65 -26.98
CA GLY A 3 -4.22 34.39 -26.50
C GLY A 3 -4.40 35.78 -27.15
N ALA A 4 -3.31 36.48 -27.40
CA ALA A 4 -3.35 37.80 -28.02
C ALA A 4 -3.82 37.79 -29.47
N VAL A 5 -3.61 36.69 -30.18
CA VAL A 5 -4.06 36.49 -31.58
C VAL A 5 -5.55 36.18 -31.64
N ALA A 6 -6.07 35.40 -30.66
CA ALA A 6 -7.50 35.05 -30.61
C ALA A 6 -8.40 36.25 -30.27
N VAL A 7 -7.94 37.19 -29.45
CA VAL A 7 -8.65 38.42 -29.12
C VAL A 7 -8.76 39.32 -30.36
N LYS A 8 -7.75 39.35 -31.23
CA LYS A 8 -7.77 40.14 -32.46
C LYS A 8 -8.69 39.54 -33.53
N ALA A 9 -9.00 38.24 -33.44
CA ALA A 9 -9.89 37.54 -34.37
C ALA A 9 -11.38 37.59 -33.97
N GLY A 10 -11.77 38.36 -32.95
CA GLY A 10 -13.17 38.56 -32.55
C GLY A 10 -13.79 37.47 -31.69
N PHE A 11 -12.97 36.64 -31.05
CA PHE A 11 -13.42 35.65 -30.04
C PHE A 11 -12.97 36.01 -28.62
N PRO A 12 -13.58 37.03 -27.97
CA PRO A 12 -13.20 37.48 -26.64
C PRO A 12 -13.46 36.42 -25.53
N ILE A 13 -14.24 35.38 -25.86
CA ILE A 13 -14.62 34.30 -24.93
C ILE A 13 -13.56 33.19 -24.90
N ALA A 14 -12.66 33.12 -25.88
CA ALA A 14 -11.64 32.05 -25.93
C ALA A 14 -10.62 32.15 -24.80
N ASP A 15 -10.23 33.34 -24.38
CA ASP A 15 -9.24 33.57 -23.32
C ASP A 15 -9.75 33.11 -21.94
N PRO A 16 -10.96 33.45 -21.47
CA PRO A 16 -11.53 32.91 -20.24
C PRO A 16 -11.72 31.40 -20.25
N ILE A 17 -12.09 30.81 -21.38
CA ILE A 17 -12.28 29.36 -21.50
C ILE A 17 -10.94 28.62 -21.37
N ILE A 18 -9.89 29.11 -22.02
CA ILE A 18 -8.55 28.55 -21.90
C ILE A 18 -8.04 28.70 -20.45
N GLY A 19 -8.21 29.85 -19.84
CA GLY A 19 -7.85 30.10 -18.44
C GLY A 19 -8.58 29.17 -17.48
N LEU A 20 -9.87 28.94 -17.67
CA LEU A 20 -10.66 28.01 -16.87
C LEU A 20 -10.18 26.54 -17.05
N GLY A 21 -9.83 26.17 -18.27
CA GLY A 21 -9.28 24.83 -18.57
C GLY A 21 -7.97 24.58 -17.85
N ILE A 22 -7.06 25.55 -17.85
CA ILE A 22 -5.79 25.48 -17.14
C ILE A 22 -6.02 25.42 -15.63
N ALA A 23 -6.91 26.24 -15.10
CA ALA A 23 -7.26 26.25 -13.67
C ALA A 23 -7.82 24.89 -13.23
N ALA A 24 -8.72 24.30 -13.99
CA ALA A 24 -9.26 22.96 -13.71
C ALA A 24 -8.17 21.89 -13.71
N MET A 25 -7.25 21.94 -14.65
CA MET A 25 -6.11 21.01 -14.71
C MET A 25 -5.21 21.14 -13.48
N ILE A 26 -4.91 22.35 -13.05
CA ILE A 26 -4.10 22.59 -11.84
C ILE A 26 -4.81 22.03 -10.61
N VAL A 27 -6.11 22.25 -10.46
CA VAL A 27 -6.89 21.72 -9.33
C VAL A 27 -6.82 20.19 -9.29
N VAL A 28 -6.95 19.50 -10.42
CA VAL A 28 -6.83 18.05 -10.50
C VAL A 28 -5.45 17.57 -10.09
N ILE A 29 -4.40 18.25 -10.55
CA ILE A 29 -3.02 17.89 -10.20
C ILE A 29 -2.77 18.07 -8.70
N VAL A 30 -3.19 19.21 -8.14
CA VAL A 30 -3.05 19.49 -6.70
C VAL A 30 -3.82 18.48 -5.86
N TRP A 31 -5.05 18.14 -6.26
CA TRP A 31 -5.85 17.14 -5.57
C TRP A 31 -5.19 15.77 -5.55
N ARG A 32 -4.68 15.31 -6.69
CA ARG A 32 -3.95 14.03 -6.79
C ARG A 32 -2.69 14.02 -5.92
N SER A 33 -1.93 15.11 -5.96
CA SER A 33 -0.70 15.24 -5.16
C SER A 33 -1.01 15.28 -3.66
N ALA A 34 -2.03 16.02 -3.26
CA ALA A 34 -2.48 16.08 -1.88
C ALA A 34 -2.94 14.69 -1.38
N ALA A 35 -3.76 13.99 -2.15
CA ALA A 35 -4.22 12.65 -1.81
C ALA A 35 -3.04 11.68 -1.59
N MET A 36 -2.03 11.71 -2.45
CA MET A 36 -0.83 10.88 -2.32
C MET A 36 -0.03 11.21 -1.04
N VAL A 37 0.14 12.49 -0.73
CA VAL A 37 0.85 12.93 0.48
C VAL A 37 0.07 12.56 1.73
N PHE A 38 -1.25 12.77 1.74
CA PHE A 38 -2.09 12.41 2.87
C PHE A 38 -2.07 10.90 3.14
N THR A 39 -2.12 10.08 2.11
CA THR A 39 -2.05 8.61 2.26
C THR A 39 -0.72 8.18 2.89
N ARG A 40 0.39 8.81 2.51
CA ARG A 40 1.71 8.52 3.10
C ARG A 40 1.88 9.10 4.51
N ALA A 41 1.32 10.29 4.77
CA ALA A 41 1.43 10.95 6.07
C ALA A 41 0.60 10.26 7.17
N LEU A 42 -0.49 9.58 6.79
CA LEU A 42 -1.37 8.86 7.71
C LEU A 42 -0.98 7.38 7.89
N ASP A 43 0.30 7.01 7.69
CA ASP A 43 0.77 5.61 7.73
C ASP A 43 -0.05 4.68 6.81
N GLY A 44 -0.53 5.21 5.71
CA GLY A 44 -1.26 4.45 4.72
C GLY A 44 -0.36 3.38 4.12
N VAL A 45 -0.67 2.14 4.45
CA VAL A 45 -0.06 0.97 3.84
C VAL A 45 -0.39 0.98 2.36
N GLU A 46 0.61 0.79 1.52
CA GLU A 46 0.39 0.59 0.10
C GLU A 46 -0.52 -0.65 -0.08
N PRO A 47 -1.75 -0.50 -0.59
CA PRO A 47 -2.73 -1.62 -0.62
C PRO A 47 -2.20 -2.85 -1.35
N GLY A 48 -1.29 -2.66 -2.30
CA GLY A 48 -0.60 -3.72 -3.02
C GLY A 48 0.22 -4.64 -2.11
N ILE A 49 0.98 -4.08 -1.19
CA ILE A 49 1.86 -4.84 -0.29
C ILE A 49 1.05 -5.76 0.63
N VAL A 50 -0.04 -5.26 1.19
CA VAL A 50 -0.92 -6.08 2.05
C VAL A 50 -1.59 -7.21 1.27
N SER A 51 -2.02 -6.93 0.03
CA SER A 51 -2.63 -7.97 -0.81
C SER A 51 -1.64 -9.06 -1.19
N GLU A 52 -0.40 -8.70 -1.50
CA GLU A 52 0.67 -9.66 -1.82
C GLU A 52 1.04 -10.52 -0.60
N MET A 53 1.17 -9.91 0.57
CA MET A 53 1.42 -10.65 1.81
C MET A 53 0.28 -11.61 2.15
N ARG A 54 -0.96 -11.18 1.95
CA ARG A 54 -2.13 -12.06 2.15
C ARG A 54 -2.16 -13.20 1.16
N HIS A 55 -1.81 -12.94 -0.09
CA HIS A 55 -1.70 -13.97 -1.12
C HIS A 55 -0.59 -14.97 -0.79
N ALA A 56 0.59 -14.49 -0.38
CA ALA A 56 1.69 -15.34 0.07
C ALA A 56 1.29 -16.27 1.23
N ALA A 57 0.49 -15.77 2.18
CA ALA A 57 0.00 -16.56 3.31
C ALA A 57 -0.90 -17.74 2.89
N GLN A 58 -1.68 -17.59 1.80
CA GLN A 58 -2.53 -18.66 1.29
C GLN A 58 -1.75 -19.84 0.71
N HIS A 59 -0.49 -19.63 0.34
CA HIS A 59 0.38 -20.67 -0.23
C HIS A 59 1.20 -21.40 0.82
N VAL A 60 1.12 -20.99 2.10
CA VAL A 60 1.88 -21.63 3.18
C VAL A 60 0.96 -22.58 3.97
N PRO A 61 1.17 -23.89 3.89
CA PRO A 61 0.39 -24.85 4.66
C PRO A 61 0.66 -24.68 6.17
N GLY A 62 -0.42 -24.75 6.97
CA GLY A 62 -0.37 -24.58 8.42
C GLY A 62 -0.84 -23.22 8.91
N ILE A 63 -1.03 -22.24 8.02
CA ILE A 63 -1.68 -20.97 8.35
C ILE A 63 -3.20 -21.17 8.22
N VAL A 64 -3.92 -20.93 9.30
CA VAL A 64 -5.38 -21.05 9.33
C VAL A 64 -6.02 -19.71 8.96
N GLU A 65 -5.47 -18.62 9.47
CA GLU A 65 -5.99 -17.28 9.25
C GLU A 65 -4.88 -16.24 9.37
N VAL A 66 -4.99 -15.15 8.62
CA VAL A 66 -4.16 -13.96 8.77
C VAL A 66 -4.99 -12.89 9.46
N ARG A 67 -4.72 -12.62 10.73
CA ARG A 67 -5.48 -11.69 11.57
C ARG A 67 -5.10 -10.24 11.35
N GLY A 68 -3.82 -9.97 11.24
CA GLY A 68 -3.32 -8.61 11.07
C GLY A 68 -2.17 -8.55 10.08
N LEU A 69 -2.23 -7.60 9.18
CA LEU A 69 -1.12 -7.24 8.31
C LEU A 69 -0.96 -5.73 8.39
N ARG A 70 0.23 -5.30 8.79
CA ARG A 70 0.61 -3.90 8.83
C ARG A 70 1.94 -3.73 8.14
N ALA A 71 2.09 -2.68 7.38
CA ALA A 71 3.36 -2.33 6.78
C ALA A 71 3.52 -0.82 6.83
N ARG A 72 4.72 -0.35 7.14
CA ARG A 72 5.04 1.08 7.19
C ARG A 72 6.42 1.34 6.62
N TRP A 73 6.60 2.46 5.99
CA TRP A 73 7.90 2.91 5.54
C TRP A 73 8.62 3.67 6.65
N ILE A 74 9.81 3.22 7.01
CA ILE A 74 10.71 3.93 7.91
C ILE A 74 11.91 4.37 7.10
N GLY A 75 11.87 5.63 6.63
CA GLY A 75 12.84 6.14 5.67
C GLY A 75 12.80 5.36 4.36
N HIS A 76 13.85 4.61 4.07
CA HIS A 76 13.98 3.78 2.86
C HIS A 76 13.73 2.29 3.10
N ARG A 77 13.31 1.90 4.31
CA ARG A 77 13.05 0.51 4.67
C ARG A 77 11.56 0.30 4.89
N LEU A 78 11.05 -0.77 4.34
CA LEU A 78 9.70 -1.25 4.62
C LEU A 78 9.76 -2.14 5.85
N GLU A 79 9.06 -1.76 6.91
CA GLU A 79 8.77 -2.65 8.04
C GLU A 79 7.36 -3.18 7.91
N ALA A 80 7.24 -4.50 7.92
CA ALA A 80 5.97 -5.19 7.87
C ALA A 80 5.80 -6.06 9.11
N GLU A 81 4.59 -6.08 9.63
CA GLU A 81 4.17 -6.94 10.74
C GLU A 81 3.01 -7.80 10.25
N ALA A 82 3.12 -9.09 10.47
CA ALA A 82 2.07 -10.05 10.16
C ALA A 82 1.69 -10.83 11.41
N GLU A 83 0.42 -10.93 11.69
CA GLU A 83 -0.13 -11.79 12.73
C GLU A 83 -0.85 -12.96 12.06
N ILE A 84 -0.32 -14.16 12.26
CA ILE A 84 -0.85 -15.40 11.68
C ILE A 84 -1.42 -16.28 12.77
N ALA A 85 -2.61 -16.81 12.54
CA ALA A 85 -3.20 -17.84 13.38
C ALA A 85 -2.83 -19.22 12.83
N VAL A 86 -2.30 -20.07 13.70
CA VAL A 86 -1.99 -21.47 13.42
C VAL A 86 -2.94 -22.39 14.17
N ASP A 87 -2.99 -23.66 13.80
CA ASP A 87 -3.79 -24.65 14.51
C ASP A 87 -3.21 -24.88 15.91
N ALA A 88 -4.08 -24.87 16.92
CA ALA A 88 -3.73 -25.12 18.32
C ALA A 88 -3.14 -26.55 18.56
N ALA A 89 -3.37 -27.46 17.62
CA ALA A 89 -2.81 -28.82 17.67
C ALA A 89 -1.31 -28.88 17.31
N LEU A 90 -0.75 -27.80 16.72
CA LEU A 90 0.66 -27.74 16.35
C LEU A 90 1.54 -27.52 17.58
N SER A 91 2.66 -28.24 17.64
CA SER A 91 3.71 -27.95 18.61
C SER A 91 4.34 -26.57 18.34
N LEU A 92 4.96 -25.97 19.35
CA LEU A 92 5.65 -24.68 19.20
C LEU A 92 6.72 -24.74 18.09
N SER A 93 7.43 -25.83 17.95
CA SER A 93 8.45 -26.02 16.91
C SER A 93 7.85 -26.03 15.50
N GLU A 94 6.69 -26.65 15.33
CA GLU A 94 5.96 -26.67 14.06
C GLU A 94 5.39 -25.30 13.72
N ALA A 95 4.81 -24.60 14.71
CA ALA A 95 4.30 -23.24 14.54
C ALA A 95 5.42 -22.26 14.13
N LEU A 96 6.60 -22.36 14.74
CA LEU A 96 7.78 -21.58 14.35
C LEU A 96 8.28 -21.92 12.95
N ALA A 97 8.21 -23.19 12.52
CA ALA A 97 8.56 -23.59 11.17
C ALA A 97 7.60 -22.99 10.14
N VAL A 98 6.30 -22.97 10.44
CA VAL A 98 5.27 -22.31 9.59
C VAL A 98 5.54 -20.82 9.48
N ALA A 99 5.83 -20.13 10.58
CA ALA A 99 6.15 -18.71 10.58
C ALA A 99 7.41 -18.38 9.78
N SER A 100 8.45 -19.22 9.89
CA SER A 100 9.70 -19.07 9.14
C SER A 100 9.48 -19.25 7.64
N ARG A 101 8.66 -20.23 7.26
CA ARG A 101 8.28 -20.48 5.86
C ARG A 101 7.47 -19.32 5.29
N PHE A 102 6.49 -18.82 6.05
CA PHE A 102 5.73 -17.65 5.66
C PHE A 102 6.64 -16.43 5.46
N LYS A 103 7.56 -16.21 6.38
CA LYS A 103 8.53 -15.11 6.28
C LYS A 103 9.38 -15.19 5.01
N GLN A 104 9.86 -16.38 4.63
CA GLN A 104 10.61 -16.59 3.40
C GLN A 104 9.78 -16.24 2.16
N VAL A 105 8.59 -16.82 2.05
CA VAL A 105 7.69 -16.59 0.91
C VAL A 105 7.28 -15.11 0.81
N ALA A 106 6.96 -14.48 1.93
CA ALA A 106 6.56 -13.07 1.95
C ALA A 106 7.71 -12.13 1.56
N ILE A 107 8.94 -12.39 1.98
CA ILE A 107 10.11 -11.57 1.63
C ILE A 107 10.42 -11.64 0.13
N GLU A 108 10.18 -12.75 -0.54
CA GLU A 108 10.37 -12.88 -1.99
C GLU A 108 9.45 -11.95 -2.78
N HIS A 109 8.28 -11.62 -2.24
CA HIS A 109 7.28 -10.72 -2.85
C HIS A 109 7.42 -9.27 -2.38
N LEU A 110 8.24 -9.01 -1.37
CA LEU A 110 8.46 -7.66 -0.81
C LEU A 110 9.70 -7.00 -1.42
N PRO A 111 9.78 -5.65 -1.41
CA PRO A 111 10.99 -4.93 -1.81
C PRO A 111 12.23 -5.39 -1.04
N ALA A 112 13.38 -5.39 -1.68
CA ALA A 112 14.65 -5.91 -1.14
C ALA A 112 15.10 -5.32 0.22
N ALA A 113 14.50 -4.22 0.66
CA ALA A 113 14.79 -3.56 1.94
C ALA A 113 13.76 -3.84 3.03
N ALA A 114 12.91 -4.86 2.86
CA ALA A 114 11.83 -5.15 3.80
C ALA A 114 12.33 -5.93 5.03
N ARG A 115 11.83 -5.53 6.20
CA ARG A 115 11.90 -6.31 7.44
C ARG A 115 10.51 -6.82 7.79
N LEU A 116 10.37 -8.12 7.96
CA LEU A 116 9.11 -8.74 8.34
C LEU A 116 9.20 -9.35 9.74
N CYS A 117 8.34 -8.88 10.64
CA CYS A 117 8.06 -9.50 11.93
C CYS A 117 6.79 -10.34 11.81
N VAL A 118 6.84 -11.59 12.26
CA VAL A 118 5.69 -12.50 12.25
C VAL A 118 5.35 -12.83 13.69
N ALA A 119 4.15 -12.47 14.12
CA ALA A 119 3.56 -12.90 15.38
C ALA A 119 2.68 -14.13 15.13
N ILE A 120 2.76 -15.10 16.02
CA ILE A 120 1.98 -16.34 15.96
C ILE A 120 0.92 -16.27 17.06
N THR A 121 -0.33 -16.52 16.68
CA THR A 121 -1.46 -16.59 17.61
C THR A 121 -2.17 -17.92 17.42
N GLU A 122 -2.73 -18.47 18.48
CA GLU A 122 -3.58 -19.65 18.41
C GLU A 122 -4.95 -19.29 17.85
N LYS A 123 -5.53 -20.22 17.08
CA LYS A 123 -6.91 -20.09 16.62
C LYS A 123 -7.86 -20.11 17.83
N GLY A 124 -8.51 -18.98 18.08
CA GLY A 124 -9.49 -18.85 19.19
C GLY A 124 -9.01 -18.00 20.37
N ALA A 125 -7.80 -17.46 20.38
CA ALA A 125 -7.43 -16.42 21.32
C ALA A 125 -8.22 -15.13 21.05
N PRO A 126 -8.78 -14.46 22.09
CA PRO A 126 -9.61 -13.27 21.95
C PRO A 126 -8.85 -12.08 21.39
#